data_4dd37828008ffe951fb6ac0e29dd31a8
#
_entry.id   4dd37828008ffe951fb6ac0e29dd31a8
#
_cell.length_a   1.000
_cell.length_b   1.000
_cell.length_c   1.000
_cell.angle_alpha   90.00
_cell.angle_beta   90.00
_cell.angle_gamma   90.00
#
_symmetry.space_group_name_H-M   'P 1'
#
loop_
_entity.id
_entity.type
_entity.pdbx_description
1 polymer ?
#
loop_
_entity_poly.entity_id
_entity_poly.type
_entity_poly.pdbx_seq_one_letter_code
_entity_poly.pdbx_strand_id
1 'polypeptide(L)'
;MTLPEEFTTYTRALMGEERFARFLGALDEPAPVSIRVNPFKAEATPETGVDRVAWCRGGYYLDSRPAFTFDPLLHAGAYYVQEASSMFIDHVVRQFVHAPVTALDLCAAPGGKTTCLRAALPEGSRLYSNEPHPKRAQILAENVVKFGHPEVVVTNN
;
A
#
# COMPACT_ATOMS: atom_id res chain seq x y z
N MET A 1 0.18 8.31 24.94
CA MET A 1 1.44 7.55 24.68
C MET A 1 2.63 8.31 25.25
N THR A 2 3.61 7.65 25.95
CA THR A 2 4.82 8.33 26.44
C THR A 2 5.93 8.17 25.40
N LEU A 3 6.35 9.26 24.77
CA LEU A 3 7.41 9.27 23.77
C LEU A 3 8.77 9.59 24.43
N PRO A 4 9.91 9.07 23.90
CA PRO A 4 11.23 9.42 24.37
C PRO A 4 11.49 10.95 24.27
N GLU A 5 12.19 11.51 25.27
CA GLU A 5 12.46 12.95 25.34
C GLU A 5 13.29 13.44 24.16
N GLU A 6 14.32 12.70 23.77
CA GLU A 6 15.15 13.05 22.60
C GLU A 6 14.34 13.10 21.31
N PHE A 7 13.42 12.13 21.11
CA PHE A 7 12.53 12.12 19.96
C PHE A 7 11.60 13.33 19.94
N THR A 8 10.99 13.66 21.08
CA THR A 8 10.06 14.79 21.18
C THR A 8 10.76 16.11 20.94
N THR A 9 11.96 16.30 21.51
CA THR A 9 12.76 17.51 21.35
C THR A 9 13.20 17.70 19.89
N TYR A 10 13.74 16.66 19.27
CA TYR A 10 14.18 16.69 17.88
C TYR A 10 13.00 16.93 16.92
N THR A 11 11.90 16.18 17.09
CA THR A 11 10.75 16.26 16.18
C THR A 11 10.04 17.62 16.29
N ARG A 12 9.94 18.16 17.51
CA ARG A 12 9.40 19.50 17.73
C ARG A 12 10.23 20.58 17.06
N ALA A 13 11.55 20.50 17.18
CA ALA A 13 12.48 21.44 16.51
C ALA A 13 12.35 21.36 14.98
N LEU A 14 12.16 20.17 14.43
CA LEU A 14 12.02 19.94 12.99
C LEU A 14 10.68 20.45 12.43
N MET A 15 9.58 20.19 13.16
CA MET A 15 8.21 20.45 12.67
C MET A 15 7.69 21.84 13.04
N GLY A 16 8.23 22.45 14.07
CA GLY A 16 7.64 23.61 14.75
C GLY A 16 6.49 23.23 15.68
N GLU A 17 6.12 24.11 16.60
CA GLU A 17 5.20 23.81 17.70
C GLU A 17 3.80 23.37 17.21
N GLU A 18 3.22 24.10 16.26
CA GLU A 18 1.86 23.83 15.76
C GLU A 18 1.74 22.47 15.08
N ARG A 19 2.70 22.13 14.20
CA ARG A 19 2.70 20.82 13.50
C ARG A 19 3.00 19.68 14.45
N PHE A 20 3.89 19.92 15.43
CA PHE A 20 4.22 18.93 16.44
C PHE A 20 3.02 18.61 17.34
N ALA A 21 2.25 19.64 17.75
CA ALA A 21 1.03 19.42 18.53
C ALA A 21 -0.01 18.59 17.76
N ARG A 22 -0.22 18.87 16.47
CA ARG A 22 -1.10 18.05 15.61
C ARG A 22 -0.59 16.62 15.44
N PHE A 23 0.71 16.45 15.28
CA PHE A 23 1.34 15.14 15.21
C PHE A 23 1.12 14.32 16.48
N LEU A 24 1.29 14.92 17.66
CA LEU A 24 1.02 14.25 18.94
C LEU A 24 -0.45 13.84 19.06
N GLY A 25 -1.39 14.72 18.71
CA GLY A 25 -2.82 14.41 18.71
C GLY A 25 -3.14 13.20 17.81
N ALA A 26 -2.57 13.16 16.63
CA ALA A 26 -2.77 12.05 15.68
C ALA A 26 -2.23 10.70 16.19
N LEU A 27 -1.23 10.70 17.08
CA LEU A 27 -0.71 9.45 17.68
C LEU A 27 -1.65 8.84 18.74
N ASP A 28 -2.55 9.62 19.30
CA ASP A 28 -3.55 9.16 20.26
C ASP A 28 -4.87 8.73 19.59
N GLU A 29 -5.02 9.00 18.29
CA GLU A 29 -6.17 8.55 17.51
C GLU A 29 -6.03 7.08 17.08
N PRO A 30 -7.14 6.35 16.90
CA PRO A 30 -7.13 5.03 16.31
C PRO A 30 -6.54 5.07 14.89
N ALA A 31 -5.67 4.11 14.56
CA ALA A 31 -5.11 4.03 13.21
C ALA A 31 -6.24 3.79 12.18
N PRO A 32 -6.32 4.59 11.11
CA PRO A 32 -7.33 4.39 10.08
C PRO A 32 -7.13 3.05 9.37
N VAL A 33 -8.25 2.40 9.05
CA VAL A 33 -8.24 1.16 8.27
C VAL A 33 -8.43 1.52 6.81
N SER A 34 -7.62 0.96 5.92
CA SER A 34 -7.75 1.20 4.50
C SER A 34 -7.47 -0.05 3.67
N ILE A 35 -8.09 -0.08 2.50
CA ILE A 35 -7.93 -1.14 1.50
C ILE A 35 -7.59 -0.52 0.14
N ARG A 36 -6.96 -1.30 -0.70
CA ARG A 36 -6.73 -0.97 -2.11
C ARG A 36 -7.34 -2.04 -3.00
N VAL A 37 -8.34 -1.65 -3.79
CA VAL A 37 -9.02 -2.51 -4.75
C VAL A 37 -8.07 -2.90 -5.89
N ASN A 38 -8.15 -4.15 -6.32
CA ASN A 38 -7.38 -4.66 -7.45
C ASN A 38 -8.11 -4.34 -8.77
N PRO A 39 -7.56 -3.43 -9.61
CA PRO A 39 -8.24 -3.00 -10.82
C PRO A 39 -8.35 -4.09 -11.90
N PHE A 40 -7.62 -5.20 -11.75
CA PHE A 40 -7.63 -6.31 -12.71
C PHE A 40 -8.64 -7.41 -12.37
N LYS A 41 -9.28 -7.34 -11.19
CA LYS A 41 -10.20 -8.39 -10.72
C LYS A 41 -11.57 -7.89 -10.29
N ALA A 42 -11.70 -6.63 -9.92
CA ALA A 42 -12.93 -6.12 -9.36
C ALA A 42 -13.32 -4.80 -10.04
N GLU A 43 -14.51 -4.76 -10.56
CA GLU A 43 -15.24 -3.50 -10.79
C GLU A 43 -15.86 -2.98 -9.46
N ALA A 44 -15.70 -3.75 -8.38
CA ALA A 44 -16.29 -3.44 -7.09
C ALA A 44 -15.59 -2.24 -6.46
N THR A 45 -16.19 -1.08 -6.63
CA THR A 45 -16.03 0.00 -5.66
C THR A 45 -16.69 -0.45 -4.36
N PRO A 46 -16.07 -0.24 -3.20
CA PRO A 46 -16.77 -0.35 -1.92
C PRO A 46 -18.08 0.46 -1.97
N GLU A 47 -19.07 0.05 -1.18
CA GLU A 47 -20.37 0.68 -1.14
C GLU A 47 -20.28 2.22 -1.07
N THR A 48 -21.26 2.89 -1.68
CA THR A 48 -21.33 4.36 -1.71
C THR A 48 -21.28 4.95 -0.31
N GLY A 49 -20.35 5.87 -0.05
CA GLY A 49 -20.19 6.55 1.24
C GLY A 49 -18.85 6.31 1.92
N VAL A 50 -17.96 5.53 1.33
CA VAL A 50 -16.62 5.28 1.87
C VAL A 50 -15.65 6.36 1.38
N ASP A 51 -14.87 6.95 2.29
CA ASP A 51 -13.89 7.97 1.96
C ASP A 51 -12.76 7.39 1.10
N ARG A 52 -12.38 8.13 0.07
CA ARG A 52 -11.29 7.72 -0.83
C ARG A 52 -9.94 8.18 -0.33
N VAL A 53 -8.93 7.36 -0.52
CA VAL A 53 -7.53 7.78 -0.38
C VAL A 53 -7.18 8.70 -1.55
N ALA A 54 -6.99 10.00 -1.26
CA ALA A 54 -6.87 11.05 -2.28
C ALA A 54 -5.73 10.81 -3.30
N TRP A 55 -4.69 10.10 -2.92
CA TRP A 55 -3.49 9.83 -3.73
C TRP A 55 -3.44 8.43 -4.34
N CYS A 56 -4.52 7.63 -4.22
CA CYS A 56 -4.57 6.29 -4.80
C CYS A 56 -5.92 6.03 -5.46
N ARG A 57 -5.94 5.71 -6.76
CA ARG A 57 -7.20 5.50 -7.49
C ARG A 57 -8.05 4.37 -6.94
N GLY A 58 -7.42 3.31 -6.45
CA GLY A 58 -8.11 2.17 -5.87
C GLY A 58 -8.15 2.18 -4.34
N GLY A 59 -7.71 3.26 -3.69
CA GLY A 59 -7.62 3.36 -2.24
C GLY A 59 -8.90 3.86 -1.56
N TYR A 60 -9.29 3.20 -0.47
CA TYR A 60 -10.49 3.54 0.32
C TYR A 60 -10.20 3.39 1.80
N TYR A 61 -10.72 4.33 2.60
CA TYR A 61 -10.79 4.20 4.05
C TYR A 61 -12.05 3.43 4.44
N LEU A 62 -11.97 2.65 5.50
CA LEU A 62 -13.11 1.91 6.06
C LEU A 62 -13.47 2.49 7.43
N ASP A 63 -14.75 2.59 7.74
CA ASP A 63 -15.25 3.10 9.03
C ASP A 63 -14.84 2.21 10.21
N SER A 64 -14.63 0.93 9.95
CA SER A 64 -14.21 -0.05 10.95
C SER A 64 -13.31 -1.12 10.35
N ARG A 65 -12.63 -1.88 11.20
CA ARG A 65 -11.79 -3.00 10.78
C ARG A 65 -12.62 -4.29 10.72
N PRO A 66 -13.00 -4.79 9.53
CA PRO A 66 -13.69 -6.06 9.41
C PRO A 66 -12.77 -7.26 9.74
N ALA A 67 -13.37 -8.43 9.91
CA ALA A 67 -12.63 -9.68 10.07
C ALA A 67 -12.11 -10.17 8.71
N PHE A 68 -11.13 -9.48 8.15
CA PHE A 68 -10.56 -9.70 6.81
C PHE A 68 -10.20 -11.17 6.52
N THR A 69 -9.77 -11.92 7.54
CA THR A 69 -9.36 -13.32 7.40
C THR A 69 -10.49 -14.23 6.89
N PHE A 70 -11.74 -13.85 7.13
CA PHE A 70 -12.91 -14.61 6.70
C PHE A 70 -13.55 -14.07 5.41
N ASP A 71 -12.97 -13.02 4.83
CA ASP A 71 -13.47 -12.44 3.59
C ASP A 71 -12.94 -13.21 2.37
N PRO A 72 -13.80 -13.91 1.61
CA PRO A 72 -13.39 -14.63 0.41
C PRO A 72 -12.81 -13.71 -0.67
N LEU A 73 -13.23 -12.44 -0.72
CA LEU A 73 -12.72 -11.47 -1.69
C LEU A 73 -11.27 -11.08 -1.41
N LEU A 74 -10.83 -11.04 -0.14
CA LEU A 74 -9.43 -10.88 0.20
C LEU A 74 -8.60 -12.05 -0.34
N HIS A 75 -9.08 -13.27 -0.13
CA HIS A 75 -8.39 -14.50 -0.57
C HIS A 75 -8.38 -14.64 -2.10
N ALA A 76 -9.42 -14.15 -2.77
CA ALA A 76 -9.49 -14.06 -4.22
C ALA A 76 -8.61 -12.94 -4.80
N GLY A 77 -8.04 -12.08 -3.97
CA GLY A 77 -7.19 -10.96 -4.41
C GLY A 77 -7.96 -9.82 -5.07
N ALA A 78 -9.24 -9.65 -4.74
CA ALA A 78 -10.06 -8.54 -5.22
C ALA A 78 -9.61 -7.20 -4.61
N TYR A 79 -9.01 -7.23 -3.44
CA TYR A 79 -8.39 -6.08 -2.78
C TYR A 79 -7.19 -6.49 -1.91
N TYR A 80 -6.41 -5.51 -1.48
CA TYR A 80 -5.30 -5.65 -0.54
C TYR A 80 -5.55 -4.75 0.67
N VAL A 81 -5.40 -5.27 1.89
CA VAL A 81 -5.41 -4.44 3.11
C VAL A 81 -4.09 -3.71 3.19
N GLN A 82 -4.10 -2.41 2.98
CA GLN A 82 -2.91 -1.59 2.87
C GLN A 82 -3.09 -0.26 3.58
N GLU A 83 -2.07 0.17 4.30
CA GLU A 83 -2.01 1.50 4.88
C GLU A 83 -2.05 2.58 3.79
N ALA A 84 -2.88 3.60 3.98
CA ALA A 84 -3.08 4.65 2.99
C ALA A 84 -1.79 5.40 2.62
N SER A 85 -0.89 5.66 3.58
CA SER A 85 0.40 6.32 3.30
C SER A 85 1.27 5.50 2.33
N SER A 86 1.25 4.18 2.46
CA SER A 86 1.98 3.26 1.56
C SER A 86 1.43 3.25 0.13
N MET A 87 0.18 3.67 -0.06
CA MET A 87 -0.44 3.80 -1.39
C MET A 87 0.02 5.04 -2.16
N PHE A 88 0.77 5.95 -1.55
CA PHE A 88 1.27 7.18 -2.19
C PHE A 88 2.13 6.88 -3.44
N ILE A 89 2.70 5.70 -3.51
CA ILE A 89 3.44 5.24 -4.69
C ILE A 89 2.57 5.22 -5.97
N ASP A 90 1.26 4.98 -5.86
CA ASP A 90 0.32 5.07 -7.01
C ASP A 90 0.34 6.46 -7.63
N HIS A 91 0.28 7.49 -6.77
CA HIS A 91 0.34 8.88 -7.21
C HIS A 91 1.65 9.21 -7.92
N VAL A 92 2.78 8.86 -7.29
CA VAL A 92 4.12 9.14 -7.84
C VAL A 92 4.30 8.47 -9.20
N VAL A 93 3.98 7.17 -9.30
CA VAL A 93 4.14 6.42 -10.55
C VAL A 93 3.29 7.02 -11.66
N ARG A 94 2.01 7.31 -11.40
CA ARG A 94 1.12 7.89 -12.42
C ARG A 94 1.52 9.29 -12.85
N GLN A 95 2.19 10.04 -11.97
CA GLN A 95 2.66 11.39 -12.29
C GLN A 95 3.90 11.38 -13.19
N PHE A 96 4.77 10.38 -13.08
CA PHE A 96 6.09 10.40 -13.74
C PHE A 96 6.29 9.30 -14.77
N VAL A 97 5.47 8.24 -14.78
CA VAL A 97 5.63 7.09 -15.69
C VAL A 97 4.45 7.02 -16.65
N HIS A 98 4.66 7.47 -17.89
CA HIS A 98 3.60 7.59 -18.92
C HIS A 98 3.74 6.60 -20.08
N ALA A 99 4.83 5.85 -20.14
CA ALA A 99 5.08 4.83 -21.16
C ALA A 99 5.48 3.50 -20.50
N PRO A 100 5.34 2.37 -21.19
CA PRO A 100 5.78 1.06 -20.69
C PRO A 100 7.25 1.07 -20.27
N VAL A 101 7.53 0.52 -19.09
CA VAL A 101 8.87 0.45 -18.51
C VAL A 101 9.15 -0.94 -17.92
N THR A 102 10.45 -1.24 -17.76
CA THR A 102 10.89 -2.29 -16.85
C THR A 102 11.21 -1.65 -15.51
N ALA A 103 10.49 -2.05 -14.46
CA ALA A 103 10.63 -1.54 -13.12
C ALA A 103 11.17 -2.61 -12.15
N LEU A 104 11.79 -2.16 -11.06
CA LEU A 104 12.35 -3.03 -10.02
C LEU A 104 11.89 -2.55 -8.64
N ASP A 105 11.28 -3.46 -7.87
CA ASP A 105 11.01 -3.32 -6.45
C ASP A 105 12.03 -4.16 -5.67
N LEU A 106 13.01 -3.50 -5.04
CA LEU A 106 14.15 -4.16 -4.40
C LEU A 106 13.82 -4.82 -3.06
N CYS A 107 12.79 -4.35 -2.35
CA CYS A 107 12.40 -4.78 -1.00
C CYS A 107 10.90 -5.07 -0.98
N ALA A 108 10.49 -6.06 -1.79
CA ALA A 108 9.13 -6.19 -2.25
C ALA A 108 8.14 -6.81 -1.24
N ALA A 109 8.62 -7.74 -0.39
CA ALA A 109 7.72 -8.45 0.53
C ALA A 109 7.09 -7.53 1.59
N PRO A 110 5.82 -7.77 1.92
CA PRO A 110 4.95 -8.88 1.52
C PRO A 110 4.20 -8.69 0.19
N GLY A 111 4.42 -7.62 -0.59
CA GLY A 111 3.81 -7.40 -1.90
C GLY A 111 2.79 -6.26 -2.00
N GLY A 112 2.55 -5.53 -0.91
CA GLY A 112 1.61 -4.39 -0.92
C GLY A 112 2.04 -3.27 -1.87
N LYS A 113 3.33 -2.87 -1.83
CA LYS A 113 3.89 -1.88 -2.76
C LYS A 113 4.05 -2.45 -4.17
N THR A 114 4.50 -3.70 -4.31
CA THR A 114 4.60 -4.42 -5.59
C THR A 114 3.28 -4.38 -6.36
N THR A 115 2.19 -4.81 -5.73
CA THR A 115 0.86 -4.85 -6.37
C THR A 115 0.29 -3.45 -6.62
N CYS A 116 0.65 -2.46 -5.79
CA CYS A 116 0.33 -1.06 -6.00
C CYS A 116 1.08 -0.49 -7.22
N LEU A 117 2.38 -0.75 -7.31
CA LEU A 117 3.21 -0.40 -8.47
C LEU A 117 2.64 -0.97 -9.76
N ARG A 118 2.34 -2.28 -9.80
CA ARG A 118 1.78 -2.90 -11.00
C ARG A 118 0.46 -2.26 -11.41
N ALA A 119 -0.41 -1.94 -10.46
CA ALA A 119 -1.69 -1.28 -10.72
C ALA A 119 -1.53 0.16 -11.28
N ALA A 120 -0.43 0.83 -10.94
CA ALA A 120 -0.16 2.20 -11.36
C ALA A 120 0.64 2.28 -12.67
N LEU A 121 1.49 1.30 -12.97
CA LEU A 121 2.33 1.27 -14.17
C LEU A 121 1.48 1.14 -15.44
N PRO A 122 1.89 1.78 -16.55
CA PRO A 122 1.27 1.62 -17.86
C PRO A 122 1.22 0.15 -18.31
N GLU A 123 0.22 -0.16 -19.12
CA GLU A 123 0.12 -1.48 -19.77
C GLU A 123 1.39 -1.77 -20.60
N GLY A 124 1.81 -3.04 -20.64
CA GLY A 124 3.06 -3.45 -21.27
C GLY A 124 4.32 -3.26 -20.42
N SER A 125 4.20 -2.64 -19.23
CA SER A 125 5.32 -2.56 -18.28
C SER A 125 5.55 -3.90 -17.60
N ARG A 126 6.81 -4.21 -17.32
CA ARG A 126 7.22 -5.41 -16.56
C ARG A 126 7.81 -5.01 -15.21
N LEU A 127 7.37 -5.68 -14.14
CA LEU A 127 7.83 -5.43 -12.79
C LEU A 127 8.60 -6.63 -12.22
N TYR A 128 9.85 -6.43 -11.87
CA TYR A 128 10.66 -7.37 -11.10
C TYR A 128 10.55 -7.00 -9.63
N SER A 129 10.22 -7.97 -8.78
CA SER A 129 10.00 -7.78 -7.35
C SER A 129 10.89 -8.70 -6.56
N ASN A 130 11.93 -8.12 -5.96
CA ASN A 130 12.96 -8.86 -5.25
C ASN A 130 12.74 -8.85 -3.74
N GLU A 131 12.97 -9.99 -3.12
CA GLU A 131 13.05 -10.13 -1.66
C GLU A 131 14.17 -11.09 -1.28
N PRO A 132 15.22 -10.64 -0.59
CA PRO A 132 16.37 -11.49 -0.28
C PRO A 132 16.06 -12.59 0.74
N HIS A 133 15.06 -12.41 1.61
CA HIS A 133 14.74 -13.39 2.62
C HIS A 133 13.76 -14.46 2.08
N PRO A 134 14.15 -15.77 2.01
CA PRO A 134 13.36 -16.80 1.31
C PRO A 134 11.92 -16.95 1.84
N LYS A 135 11.71 -16.93 3.15
CA LYS A 135 10.36 -17.04 3.74
C LYS A 135 9.47 -15.85 3.37
N ARG A 136 10.05 -14.65 3.28
CA ARG A 136 9.32 -13.45 2.88
C ARG A 136 9.06 -13.44 1.38
N ALA A 137 10.01 -13.93 0.57
CA ALA A 137 9.83 -14.09 -0.87
C ALA A 137 8.69 -15.06 -1.22
N GLN A 138 8.48 -16.11 -0.41
CA GLN A 138 7.33 -16.99 -0.56
C GLN A 138 6.00 -16.24 -0.33
N ILE A 139 5.91 -15.43 0.73
CA ILE A 139 4.71 -14.62 1.02
C ILE A 139 4.47 -13.60 -0.12
N LEU A 140 5.54 -12.99 -0.64
CA LEU A 140 5.47 -12.12 -1.82
C LEU A 140 4.89 -12.84 -3.02
N ALA A 141 5.40 -14.04 -3.33
CA ALA A 141 4.93 -14.85 -4.46
C ALA A 141 3.44 -15.20 -4.32
N GLU A 142 2.98 -15.61 -3.13
CA GLU A 142 1.58 -15.89 -2.85
C GLU A 142 0.68 -14.66 -3.08
N ASN A 143 1.11 -13.47 -2.64
CA ASN A 143 0.36 -12.24 -2.84
C ASN A 143 0.37 -11.77 -4.30
N VAL A 144 1.45 -11.99 -5.04
CA VAL A 144 1.52 -11.71 -6.49
C VAL A 144 0.58 -12.65 -7.25
N VAL A 145 0.54 -13.94 -6.90
CA VAL A 145 -0.41 -14.92 -7.49
C VAL A 145 -1.85 -14.50 -7.20
N LYS A 146 -2.16 -14.11 -5.96
CA LYS A 146 -3.49 -13.59 -5.60
C LYS A 146 -3.85 -12.34 -6.39
N PHE A 147 -2.90 -11.45 -6.62
CA PHE A 147 -3.12 -10.24 -7.41
C PHE A 147 -3.46 -10.58 -8.87
N GLY A 148 -2.80 -11.60 -9.45
CA GLY A 148 -3.17 -12.24 -10.71
C GLY A 148 -2.79 -11.47 -11.98
N HIS A 149 -1.75 -10.61 -11.95
CA HIS A 149 -1.24 -9.95 -13.14
C HIS A 149 0.04 -10.63 -13.64
N PRO A 150 0.12 -10.99 -14.95
CA PRO A 150 1.24 -11.81 -15.47
C PRO A 150 2.58 -11.05 -15.55
N GLU A 151 2.58 -9.73 -15.59
CA GLU A 151 3.77 -8.89 -15.77
C GLU A 151 4.54 -8.60 -14.47
N VAL A 152 4.37 -9.44 -13.45
CA VAL A 152 5.13 -9.37 -12.18
C VAL A 152 5.98 -10.62 -12.02
N VAL A 153 7.28 -10.43 -11.93
CA VAL A 153 8.28 -11.50 -11.75
C VAL A 153 8.86 -11.40 -10.35
N VAL A 154 8.71 -12.46 -9.55
CA VAL A 154 9.30 -12.52 -8.21
C VAL A 154 10.69 -13.10 -8.27
N THR A 155 11.65 -12.46 -7.61
CA THR A 155 13.03 -12.92 -7.47
C THR A 155 13.43 -13.01 -6.00
N ASN A 156 14.34 -13.90 -5.67
CA ASN A 156 14.92 -14.07 -4.35
C ASN A 156 16.44 -14.06 -4.44
N ASN A 157 17.04 -12.86 -4.37
CA ASN A 157 18.48 -12.63 -4.44
C ASN A 157 18.93 -11.74 -3.28
#